data_b47f7ce571238516544ce9f81fe9bc5f
#
_entry.id   b47f7ce571238516544ce9f81fe9bc5f
#
_cell.length_a   1.000
_cell.length_b   1.000
_cell.length_c   1.000
_cell.angle_alpha   90.00
_cell.angle_beta   90.00
_cell.angle_gamma   90.00
#
_symmetry.space_group_name_H-M   'P 1'
#
loop_
_entity.id
_entity.type
_entity.pdbx_description
1 polymer ?
#
loop_
_entity_poly.entity_id
_entity_poly.type
_entity_poly.pdbx_seq_one_letter_code
_entity_poly.pdbx_strand_id
1 'polypeptide(L)'
;MRKILIITLTFLFSYLTHANDFEDAKDTIQLRQISMQGIWERVKRLAPFIDFDENLDYSQELAVQDAKDIKLLLEKSKTMWPKSTNLSTKNLTNATPAIWAIEEYFVKLYAEAEIAASNLEIALKENDWENVDLEMCNLGNACGTCHASFRRLLTSQLANEASAWSGKYIRDCN
;
A
#
# COMPACT_ATOMS: atom_id res chain seq x y z
N MET A 1 -0.62 -53.34 12.83
CA MET A 1 -1.36 -52.56 11.82
C MET A 1 -1.97 -51.25 12.36
N ARG A 2 -2.45 -51.20 13.62
CA ARG A 2 -3.09 -49.99 14.19
C ARG A 2 -2.14 -48.75 14.37
N LYS A 3 -0.83 -49.01 14.59
CA LYS A 3 0.16 -47.92 14.76
C LYS A 3 0.56 -47.20 13.45
N ILE A 4 0.51 -47.89 12.31
CA ILE A 4 0.84 -47.34 11.00
C ILE A 4 -0.28 -46.37 10.51
N LEU A 5 -1.54 -46.69 10.85
CA LEU A 5 -2.69 -45.85 10.46
C LEU A 5 -2.69 -44.49 11.16
N ILE A 6 -2.19 -44.40 12.41
CA ILE A 6 -2.12 -43.16 13.17
C ILE A 6 -1.04 -42.22 12.60
N ILE A 7 0.09 -42.77 12.15
CA ILE A 7 1.19 -41.98 11.58
C ILE A 7 0.79 -41.38 10.22
N THR A 8 0.08 -42.11 9.40
CA THR A 8 -0.41 -41.60 8.10
C THR A 8 -1.48 -40.52 8.27
N LEU A 9 -2.35 -40.62 9.28
CA LEU A 9 -3.39 -39.65 9.54
C LEU A 9 -2.80 -38.32 10.05
N THR A 10 -1.78 -38.36 10.90
CA THR A 10 -1.09 -37.16 11.39
C THR A 10 -0.33 -36.41 10.27
N PHE A 11 0.27 -37.15 9.33
CA PHE A 11 0.93 -36.53 8.17
C PHE A 11 -0.06 -35.84 7.23
N LEU A 12 -1.22 -36.43 6.95
CA LEU A 12 -2.27 -35.80 6.12
C LEU A 12 -2.82 -34.53 6.76
N PHE A 13 -3.02 -34.51 8.08
CA PHE A 13 -3.53 -33.36 8.78
C PHE A 13 -2.54 -32.17 8.73
N SER A 14 -1.24 -32.43 8.84
CA SER A 14 -0.20 -31.41 8.73
C SER A 14 -0.11 -30.82 7.32
N TYR A 15 -0.34 -31.56 6.27
CA TYR A 15 -0.37 -31.07 4.89
C TYR A 15 -1.57 -30.15 4.63
N LEU A 16 -2.74 -30.46 5.18
CA LEU A 16 -3.96 -29.65 4.99
C LEU A 16 -3.85 -28.28 5.68
N THR A 17 -3.27 -28.22 6.88
CA THR A 17 -3.08 -26.93 7.58
C THR A 17 -2.10 -26.02 6.85
N HIS A 18 -0.98 -26.54 6.35
CA HIS A 18 0.00 -25.75 5.59
C HIS A 18 -0.53 -25.27 4.23
N ALA A 19 -1.42 -26.01 3.60
CA ALA A 19 -2.05 -25.60 2.34
C ALA A 19 -3.01 -24.42 2.57
N ASN A 20 -3.79 -24.44 3.65
CA ASN A 20 -4.69 -23.35 3.99
C ASN A 20 -3.92 -22.08 4.35
N ASP A 21 -2.87 -22.18 5.18
CA ASP A 21 -2.03 -21.03 5.56
C ASP A 21 -1.39 -20.34 4.34
N PHE A 22 -1.04 -21.10 3.32
CA PHE A 22 -0.44 -20.55 2.10
C PHE A 22 -1.48 -19.84 1.22
N GLU A 23 -2.68 -20.38 1.05
CA GLU A 23 -3.77 -19.74 0.31
C GLU A 23 -4.23 -18.47 1.04
N ASP A 24 -4.41 -18.50 2.36
CA ASP A 24 -4.74 -17.32 3.18
C ASP A 24 -3.70 -16.22 3.03
N ALA A 25 -2.41 -16.57 2.95
CA ALA A 25 -1.33 -15.62 2.70
C ALA A 25 -1.40 -15.01 1.30
N LYS A 26 -1.75 -15.77 0.27
CA LYS A 26 -1.96 -15.28 -1.10
C LYS A 26 -3.12 -14.30 -1.17
N ASP A 27 -4.24 -14.64 -0.57
CA ASP A 27 -5.43 -13.81 -0.53
C ASP A 27 -5.13 -12.47 0.19
N THR A 28 -4.40 -12.53 1.30
CA THR A 28 -3.96 -11.32 2.02
C THR A 28 -3.05 -10.44 1.15
N ILE A 29 -2.11 -11.04 0.40
CA ILE A 29 -1.24 -10.32 -0.55
C ILE A 29 -2.09 -9.67 -1.64
N GLN A 30 -3.06 -10.37 -2.20
CA GLN A 30 -3.93 -9.84 -3.24
C GLN A 30 -4.79 -8.67 -2.74
N LEU A 31 -5.40 -8.78 -1.57
CA LEU A 31 -6.18 -7.71 -0.95
C LEU A 31 -5.34 -6.46 -0.70
N ARG A 32 -4.09 -6.63 -0.25
CA ARG A 32 -3.14 -5.53 -0.09
C ARG A 32 -2.80 -4.86 -1.42
N GLN A 33 -2.58 -5.63 -2.48
CA GLN A 33 -2.31 -5.10 -3.82
C GLN A 33 -3.51 -4.31 -4.36
N ILE A 34 -4.73 -4.82 -4.17
CA ILE A 34 -5.98 -4.11 -4.51
C ILE A 34 -6.09 -2.80 -3.74
N SER A 35 -5.77 -2.80 -2.44
CA SER A 35 -5.79 -1.59 -1.62
C SER A 35 -4.78 -0.55 -2.12
N MET A 36 -3.55 -0.95 -2.46
CA MET A 36 -2.53 -0.07 -3.02
C MET A 36 -2.94 0.49 -4.39
N GLN A 37 -3.55 -0.33 -5.24
CA GLN A 37 -4.11 0.13 -6.51
C GLN A 37 -5.25 1.13 -6.29
N GLY A 38 -6.13 0.87 -5.34
CA GLY A 38 -7.21 1.78 -4.98
C GLY A 38 -6.70 3.14 -4.49
N ILE A 39 -5.61 3.18 -3.72
CA ILE A 39 -4.94 4.43 -3.32
C ILE A 39 -4.41 5.16 -4.56
N TRP A 40 -3.71 4.45 -5.44
CA TRP A 40 -3.12 5.04 -6.65
C TRP A 40 -4.17 5.66 -7.58
N GLU A 41 -5.32 4.99 -7.79
CA GLU A 41 -6.41 5.54 -8.62
C GLU A 41 -6.95 6.86 -8.06
N ARG A 42 -6.97 7.03 -6.75
CA ARG A 42 -7.37 8.26 -6.09
C ARG A 42 -6.33 9.37 -6.23
N VAL A 43 -5.07 9.03 -6.00
CA VAL A 43 -3.96 9.98 -6.20
C VAL A 43 -3.94 10.52 -7.63
N LYS A 44 -4.19 9.68 -8.63
CA LYS A 44 -4.27 10.11 -10.05
C LYS A 44 -5.39 11.10 -10.33
N ARG A 45 -6.49 11.07 -9.59
CA ARG A 45 -7.58 12.05 -9.72
C ARG A 45 -7.29 13.32 -8.94
N LEU A 46 -6.69 13.19 -7.75
CA LEU A 46 -6.37 14.33 -6.91
C LEU A 46 -5.29 15.21 -7.50
N ALA A 47 -4.22 14.66 -8.08
CA ALA A 47 -3.10 15.44 -8.57
C ALA A 47 -3.51 16.50 -9.62
N PRO A 48 -4.20 16.18 -10.74
CA PRO A 48 -4.64 17.19 -11.70
C PRO A 48 -5.69 18.15 -11.12
N PHE A 49 -6.51 17.73 -10.15
CA PHE A 49 -7.44 18.63 -9.46
C PHE A 49 -6.70 19.67 -8.62
N ILE A 50 -5.67 19.28 -7.90
CA ILE A 50 -4.83 20.19 -7.11
C ILE A 50 -4.03 21.12 -8.03
N ASP A 51 -3.59 20.63 -9.19
CA ASP A 51 -2.90 21.42 -10.22
C ASP A 51 -3.86 22.33 -11.03
N PHE A 52 -5.14 22.41 -10.66
CA PHE A 52 -6.17 23.22 -11.32
C PHE A 52 -6.34 22.94 -12.81
N ASP A 53 -6.34 21.65 -13.21
CA ASP A 53 -6.63 21.26 -14.59
C ASP A 53 -8.12 21.53 -14.92
N GLU A 54 -8.36 22.59 -15.71
CA GLU A 54 -9.72 23.03 -16.12
C GLU A 54 -10.48 22.00 -16.98
N ASN A 55 -9.77 20.99 -17.52
CA ASN A 55 -10.40 19.94 -18.33
C ASN A 55 -10.88 18.77 -17.48
N LEU A 56 -10.66 18.80 -16.18
CA LEU A 56 -11.03 17.73 -15.28
C LEU A 56 -12.48 17.89 -14.79
N ASP A 57 -13.36 16.96 -15.16
CA ASP A 57 -14.70 16.85 -14.58
C ASP A 57 -14.63 16.17 -13.20
N TYR A 58 -14.20 16.95 -12.19
CA TYR A 58 -13.95 16.46 -10.84
C TYR A 58 -14.23 17.55 -9.80
N SER A 59 -15.08 17.26 -8.83
CA SER A 59 -15.51 18.25 -7.84
C SER A 59 -14.68 18.18 -6.55
N GLN A 60 -14.72 19.25 -5.78
CA GLN A 60 -14.10 19.30 -4.45
C GLN A 60 -14.68 18.23 -3.51
N GLU A 61 -15.97 17.93 -3.59
CA GLU A 61 -16.58 16.86 -2.76
C GLU A 61 -15.99 15.50 -3.09
N LEU A 62 -15.72 15.23 -4.36
CA LEU A 62 -15.03 14.01 -4.80
C LEU A 62 -13.57 13.99 -4.33
N ALA A 63 -12.88 15.14 -4.36
CA ALA A 63 -11.52 15.26 -3.85
C ALA A 63 -11.44 14.97 -2.34
N VAL A 64 -12.34 15.53 -1.55
CA VAL A 64 -12.47 15.25 -0.12
C VAL A 64 -12.74 13.76 0.12
N GLN A 65 -13.64 13.17 -0.65
CA GLN A 65 -13.95 11.74 -0.51
C GLN A 65 -12.75 10.87 -0.88
N ASP A 66 -12.01 11.21 -1.93
CA ASP A 66 -10.81 10.46 -2.32
C ASP A 66 -9.70 10.55 -1.27
N ALA A 67 -9.45 11.71 -0.66
CA ALA A 67 -8.49 11.86 0.43
C ALA A 67 -8.88 11.01 1.64
N LYS A 68 -10.16 11.02 2.03
CA LYS A 68 -10.70 10.17 3.08
C LYS A 68 -10.55 8.68 2.77
N ASP A 69 -10.84 8.29 1.54
CA ASP A 69 -10.72 6.90 1.12
C ASP A 69 -9.27 6.41 1.09
N ILE A 70 -8.30 7.28 0.71
CA ILE A 70 -6.87 6.99 0.79
C ILE A 70 -6.50 6.63 2.23
N LYS A 71 -6.89 7.47 3.21
CA LYS A 71 -6.68 7.20 4.63
C LYS A 71 -7.23 5.84 5.05
N LEU A 72 -8.50 5.56 4.73
CA LEU A 72 -9.16 4.29 5.09
C LEU A 72 -8.47 3.07 4.46
N LEU A 73 -7.99 3.19 3.21
CA LEU A 73 -7.26 2.12 2.54
C LEU A 73 -5.88 1.91 3.16
N LEU A 74 -5.19 2.97 3.61
CA LEU A 74 -3.94 2.89 4.35
C LEU A 74 -4.14 2.17 5.69
N GLU A 75 -5.10 2.61 6.50
CA GLU A 75 -5.46 2.00 7.78
C GLU A 75 -5.76 0.50 7.63
N LYS A 76 -6.54 0.14 6.63
CA LYS A 76 -6.89 -1.24 6.34
C LYS A 76 -5.68 -2.06 5.87
N SER A 77 -4.90 -1.54 4.93
CA SER A 77 -3.75 -2.26 4.37
C SER A 77 -2.60 -2.42 5.36
N LYS A 78 -2.48 -1.53 6.35
CA LYS A 78 -1.49 -1.63 7.44
C LYS A 78 -1.61 -2.94 8.23
N THR A 79 -2.79 -3.51 8.34
CA THR A 79 -3.02 -4.78 9.04
C THR A 79 -2.73 -6.03 8.21
N MET A 80 -2.41 -5.88 6.91
CA MET A 80 -2.26 -6.97 5.95
C MET A 80 -0.80 -7.42 5.78
N TRP A 81 0.02 -7.35 6.84
CA TRP A 81 1.46 -7.69 6.80
C TRP A 81 1.87 -8.79 7.79
N PRO A 82 1.08 -9.87 7.97
CA PRO A 82 1.54 -10.98 8.81
C PRO A 82 2.78 -11.65 8.19
N LYS A 83 3.63 -12.23 9.03
CA LYS A 83 4.89 -12.88 8.58
C LYS A 83 4.68 -13.97 7.53
N SER A 84 3.52 -14.61 7.53
CA SER A 84 3.12 -15.60 6.50
C SER A 84 3.09 -15.03 5.09
N THR A 85 2.92 -13.71 4.93
CA THR A 85 2.91 -13.02 3.63
C THR A 85 4.30 -12.65 3.11
N ASN A 86 5.38 -13.04 3.79
CA ASN A 86 6.76 -12.88 3.30
C ASN A 86 7.07 -13.89 2.20
N LEU A 87 6.44 -13.75 1.06
CA LEU A 87 6.51 -14.66 -0.09
C LEU A 87 7.21 -14.03 -1.31
N SER A 88 8.11 -13.09 -1.09
CA SER A 88 8.86 -12.40 -2.16
C SER A 88 9.68 -13.33 -3.03
N THR A 89 10.23 -14.41 -2.46
CA THR A 89 10.98 -15.44 -3.20
C THR A 89 10.12 -16.28 -4.13
N LYS A 90 8.80 -16.29 -3.94
CA LYS A 90 7.83 -16.99 -4.79
C LYS A 90 7.23 -16.09 -5.88
N ASN A 91 7.73 -14.87 -6.05
CA ASN A 91 7.24 -13.86 -7.01
C ASN A 91 5.75 -13.51 -6.87
N LEU A 92 5.15 -13.73 -5.70
CA LEU A 92 3.77 -13.39 -5.40
C LEU A 92 3.60 -11.93 -4.97
N THR A 93 4.69 -11.28 -4.59
CA THR A 93 4.72 -9.90 -4.15
C THR A 93 6.05 -9.24 -4.47
N ASN A 94 6.03 -7.93 -4.70
CA ASN A 94 7.22 -7.10 -4.81
C ASN A 94 7.67 -6.53 -3.45
N ALA A 95 6.95 -6.79 -2.37
CA ALA A 95 7.38 -6.44 -1.03
C ALA A 95 8.64 -7.22 -0.63
N THR A 96 9.60 -6.54 -0.04
CA THR A 96 10.86 -7.15 0.39
C THR A 96 10.78 -7.67 1.83
N PRO A 97 11.63 -8.64 2.23
CA PRO A 97 11.71 -9.10 3.61
C PRO A 97 12.08 -8.01 4.62
N ALA A 98 12.59 -6.86 4.16
CA ALA A 98 12.94 -5.72 5.01
C ALA A 98 11.74 -5.20 5.82
N ILE A 99 10.50 -5.36 5.34
CA ILE A 99 9.28 -4.98 6.06
C ILE A 99 9.25 -5.62 7.46
N TRP A 100 9.57 -6.90 7.56
CA TRP A 100 9.53 -7.65 8.80
C TRP A 100 10.84 -7.58 9.59
N ALA A 101 11.93 -7.11 8.97
CA ALA A 101 13.23 -6.93 9.61
C ALA A 101 13.34 -5.57 10.32
N ILE A 102 12.72 -4.53 9.77
CA ILE A 102 12.70 -3.17 10.32
C ILE A 102 11.27 -2.64 10.42
N GLU A 103 10.42 -3.42 11.09
CA GLU A 103 8.98 -3.21 11.20
C GLU A 103 8.61 -1.82 11.76
N GLU A 104 9.35 -1.32 12.74
CA GLU A 104 9.12 0.00 13.32
C GLU A 104 9.19 1.12 12.28
N TYR A 105 10.18 1.07 11.40
CA TYR A 105 10.32 2.06 10.33
C TYR A 105 9.19 1.93 9.29
N PHE A 106 8.79 0.71 8.96
CA PHE A 106 7.67 0.45 8.08
C PHE A 106 6.36 1.03 8.64
N VAL A 107 6.06 0.76 9.92
CA VAL A 107 4.87 1.29 10.61
C VAL A 107 4.89 2.81 10.68
N LYS A 108 6.08 3.42 10.93
CA LYS A 108 6.25 4.87 10.93
C LYS A 108 5.83 5.49 9.59
N LEU A 109 6.29 4.93 8.46
CA LEU A 109 5.95 5.44 7.13
C LEU A 109 4.46 5.31 6.81
N TYR A 110 3.79 4.23 7.29
CA TYR A 110 2.33 4.14 7.21
C TYR A 110 1.65 5.25 8.01
N ALA A 111 2.11 5.52 9.22
CA ALA A 111 1.55 6.57 10.06
C ALA A 111 1.71 7.96 9.43
N GLU A 112 2.87 8.24 8.83
CA GLU A 112 3.12 9.49 8.09
C GLU A 112 2.15 9.65 6.92
N ALA A 113 1.93 8.59 6.12
CA ALA A 113 0.97 8.60 5.02
C ALA A 113 -0.48 8.77 5.50
N GLU A 114 -0.87 8.11 6.60
CA GLU A 114 -2.20 8.26 7.22
C GLU A 114 -2.45 9.70 7.70
N ILE A 115 -1.45 10.31 8.32
CA ILE A 115 -1.52 11.71 8.80
C ILE A 115 -1.66 12.67 7.62
N ALA A 116 -0.81 12.53 6.59
CA ALA A 116 -0.86 13.38 5.41
C ALA A 116 -2.21 13.26 4.69
N ALA A 117 -2.74 12.04 4.51
CA ALA A 117 -4.06 11.84 3.91
C ALA A 117 -5.20 12.47 4.75
N SER A 118 -5.09 12.41 6.09
CA SER A 118 -6.06 13.02 6.99
C SER A 118 -6.02 14.56 6.93
N ASN A 119 -4.83 15.13 6.89
CA ASN A 119 -4.64 16.58 6.79
C ASN A 119 -5.09 17.08 5.41
N LEU A 120 -4.80 16.33 4.34
CA LEU A 120 -5.27 16.63 2.99
C LEU A 120 -6.81 16.67 2.93
N GLU A 121 -7.50 15.72 3.58
CA GLU A 121 -8.97 15.72 3.69
C GLU A 121 -9.47 17.02 4.35
N ILE A 122 -8.82 17.45 5.43
CA ILE A 122 -9.18 18.66 6.17
C ILE A 122 -8.94 19.91 5.32
N ALA A 123 -7.74 20.03 4.74
CA ALA A 123 -7.36 21.18 3.92
C ALA A 123 -8.29 21.34 2.69
N LEU A 124 -8.66 20.24 2.04
CA LEU A 124 -9.64 20.26 0.94
C LEU A 124 -11.02 20.72 1.39
N LYS A 125 -11.49 20.33 2.57
CA LYS A 125 -12.78 20.80 3.13
C LYS A 125 -12.79 22.29 3.42
N GLU A 126 -11.66 22.81 3.88
CA GLU A 126 -11.50 24.18 4.30
C GLU A 126 -11.12 25.13 3.15
N ASN A 127 -10.87 24.60 1.95
CA ASN A 127 -10.32 25.32 0.79
C ASN A 127 -8.96 25.97 1.09
N ASP A 128 -8.17 25.36 1.96
CA ASP A 128 -6.83 25.77 2.31
C ASP A 128 -5.82 25.19 1.30
N TRP A 129 -5.70 25.86 0.16
CA TRP A 129 -4.92 25.39 -0.97
C TRP A 129 -3.41 25.30 -0.70
N GLU A 130 -2.88 26.13 0.19
CA GLU A 130 -1.48 26.04 0.62
C GLU A 130 -1.22 24.71 1.35
N ASN A 131 -2.10 24.36 2.28
CA ASN A 131 -2.02 23.07 2.97
C ASN A 131 -2.43 21.88 2.10
N VAL A 132 -3.30 22.05 1.12
CA VAL A 132 -3.63 21.01 0.13
C VAL A 132 -2.38 20.58 -0.64
N ASP A 133 -1.60 21.54 -1.17
CA ASP A 133 -0.37 21.25 -1.90
C ASP A 133 0.70 20.60 -0.99
N LEU A 134 0.89 21.18 0.21
CA LEU A 134 1.81 20.64 1.21
C LEU A 134 1.48 19.20 1.59
N GLU A 135 0.23 18.88 1.91
CA GLU A 135 -0.14 17.56 2.38
C GLU A 135 -0.20 16.53 1.25
N MET A 136 -0.49 16.95 0.02
CA MET A 136 -0.34 16.09 -1.15
C MET A 136 1.13 15.73 -1.39
N CYS A 137 2.04 16.68 -1.21
CA CYS A 137 3.48 16.45 -1.27
C CYS A 137 3.93 15.49 -0.15
N ASN A 138 3.50 15.71 1.09
CA ASN A 138 3.81 14.85 2.24
C ASN A 138 3.33 13.41 2.03
N LEU A 139 2.11 13.24 1.52
CA LEU A 139 1.56 11.93 1.16
C LEU A 139 2.42 11.24 0.10
N GLY A 140 2.79 11.96 -0.96
CA GLY A 140 3.68 11.48 -2.01
C GLY A 140 5.04 11.02 -1.47
N ASN A 141 5.63 11.82 -0.57
CA ASN A 141 6.92 11.49 0.06
C ASN A 141 6.85 10.25 0.96
N ALA A 142 5.81 10.13 1.79
CA ALA A 142 5.63 8.96 2.65
C ALA A 142 5.45 7.69 1.81
N CYS A 143 4.59 7.73 0.79
CA CYS A 143 4.37 6.62 -0.13
C CYS A 143 5.66 6.25 -0.89
N GLY A 144 6.37 7.24 -1.41
CA GLY A 144 7.59 7.05 -2.16
C GLY A 144 8.72 6.49 -1.32
N THR A 145 8.94 7.02 -0.13
CA THR A 145 9.96 6.53 0.80
C THR A 145 9.69 5.09 1.23
N CYS A 146 8.42 4.74 1.48
CA CYS A 146 8.03 3.37 1.79
C CYS A 146 8.33 2.43 0.61
N HIS A 147 7.97 2.81 -0.61
CA HIS A 147 8.26 2.03 -1.81
C HIS A 147 9.77 1.89 -2.06
N ALA A 148 10.55 2.96 -1.90
CA ALA A 148 12.00 2.92 -2.04
C ALA A 148 12.67 1.95 -1.05
N SER A 149 12.16 1.90 0.18
CA SER A 149 12.75 1.09 1.26
C SER A 149 12.29 -0.37 1.23
N PHE A 150 11.06 -0.64 0.83
CA PHE A 150 10.39 -1.91 1.08
C PHE A 150 9.87 -2.62 -0.16
N ARG A 151 9.96 -2.01 -1.34
CA ARG A 151 9.52 -2.62 -2.59
C ARG A 151 10.69 -2.96 -3.49
N ARG A 152 10.67 -4.16 -4.08
CA ARG A 152 11.65 -4.56 -5.07
C ARG A 152 11.47 -3.74 -6.35
N LEU A 153 12.56 -3.16 -6.84
CA LEU A 153 12.59 -2.53 -8.16
C LEU A 153 12.47 -3.61 -9.25
N LEU A 154 11.66 -3.31 -10.25
CA LEU A 154 11.57 -4.14 -11.44
C LEU A 154 12.71 -3.79 -12.39
N THR A 155 13.07 -4.72 -13.26
CA THR A 155 14.24 -4.59 -14.16
C THR A 155 14.07 -3.56 -15.27
N SER A 156 12.84 -3.14 -15.58
CA SER A 156 12.57 -2.12 -16.57
C SER A 156 11.88 -0.90 -15.98
N GLN A 157 12.26 0.29 -16.47
CA GLN A 157 11.62 1.54 -16.10
C GLN A 157 10.11 1.52 -16.43
N LEU A 158 9.76 1.03 -17.62
CA LEU A 158 8.36 0.92 -18.06
C LEU A 158 7.52 0.04 -17.11
N ALA A 159 8.08 -1.07 -16.62
CA ALA A 159 7.38 -1.93 -15.66
C ALA A 159 7.23 -1.26 -14.29
N ASN A 160 8.21 -0.44 -13.87
CA ASN A 160 8.12 0.34 -12.64
C ASN A 160 7.03 1.41 -12.76
N GLU A 161 6.99 2.14 -13.86
CA GLU A 161 5.97 3.16 -14.15
C GLU A 161 4.57 2.56 -14.22
N ALA A 162 4.39 1.45 -14.94
CA ALA A 162 3.12 0.73 -15.03
C ALA A 162 2.63 0.20 -13.68
N SER A 163 3.54 -0.03 -12.73
CA SER A 163 3.22 -0.45 -11.36
C SER A 163 3.12 0.72 -10.36
N ALA A 164 2.94 1.95 -10.85
CA ALA A 164 2.90 3.18 -10.07
C ALA A 164 4.19 3.44 -9.25
N TRP A 165 5.33 3.07 -9.80
CA TRP A 165 6.63 3.31 -9.21
C TRP A 165 7.50 4.12 -10.17
N SER A 166 7.64 5.42 -9.94
CA SER A 166 8.47 6.29 -10.78
C SER A 166 9.91 6.44 -10.30
N GLY A 167 10.24 6.01 -9.09
CA GLY A 167 11.55 6.20 -8.47
C GLY A 167 11.91 7.65 -8.13
N LYS A 168 10.95 8.58 -8.20
CA LYS A 168 11.16 10.01 -7.98
C LYS A 168 10.34 10.50 -6.78
N TYR A 169 10.79 10.20 -5.57
CA TYR A 169 9.93 10.43 -4.41
C TYR A 169 10.55 11.24 -3.28
N ILE A 170 11.63 11.93 -3.53
CA ILE A 170 12.10 12.92 -2.56
C ILE A 170 11.82 14.29 -3.19
N ARG A 171 10.68 14.87 -2.85
CA ARG A 171 10.41 16.30 -3.03
C ARG A 171 10.70 17.00 -1.71
N ASP A 172 11.27 18.20 -1.82
CA ASP A 172 11.23 19.16 -0.73
C ASP A 172 9.80 19.71 -0.72
N CYS A 173 9.07 19.47 0.36
CA CYS A 173 7.69 19.92 0.53
C CYS A 173 7.63 21.26 1.31
N ASN A 174 8.68 22.11 1.20
CA ASN A 174 8.77 23.42 1.86
C ASN A 174 8.42 24.56 0.91
#